data_fcf170a05ad8bf3d69b033d128b71017
#
_entry.id   fcf170a05ad8bf3d69b033d128b71017
#
_cell.length_a   1.000
_cell.length_b   1.000
_cell.length_c   1.000
_cell.angle_alpha   90.00
_cell.angle_beta   90.00
_cell.angle_gamma   90.00
#
_symmetry.space_group_name_H-M   'P 1'
#
loop_
_entity.id
_entity.type
_entity.pdbx_description
1 polymer ?
#
loop_
_entity_poly.entity_id
_entity_poly.type
_entity_poly.pdbx_seq_one_letter_code
_entity_poly.pdbx_strand_id
1 'polypeptide(L)'
;MKWLFLLAALLLAGCVSAGPAGGSLDSIARDYVKLQLAIGEKEEGYIDAYYGPPKWQAEAKTAPGTPAALAQRAGVLAVRLSSLADGRLDPIERRRRDFLLAQLKAASTRLAMMQGAKLAFADEAEGLFGVRPELKPLSAYDPILARIERLVPGAGPLADRVDAFQERFTIPRERLEPVMRAAIAECRRRTAEHIALPANERFTLEFVTGKSWGGYNWYKGDANSLIQVNTDLPIRIDRAVDLGCHEGYPGHHVYNALLEQKLARARGWVEFTVYPLYSPQSFIAEGSANYGIDLAFPGDDQLAFETRTLYPLAGLPAARAPQFLALHRAMQDLAGARFTIAADYLDGRIGRARAVELTRKYQLYSAVRAEKSVAFIDQYRSYVINYGLGMDYVRAYVESFGEAPERRWAAMESLLSGPTLPSDLVVP
;
A
#
# COMPACT_ATOMS: atom_id res chain seq x y z
N MET A 1 0.30 37.67 -81.77
CA MET A 1 0.67 37.93 -80.38
C MET A 1 -0.27 37.12 -79.52
N LYS A 2 0.13 35.92 -79.06
CA LYS A 2 -0.59 35.05 -78.14
C LYS A 2 0.41 34.57 -77.10
N TRP A 3 0.24 34.95 -75.84
CA TRP A 3 1.09 34.58 -74.73
C TRP A 3 0.52 33.28 -74.16
N LEU A 4 1.34 32.21 -74.13
CA LEU A 4 1.09 30.96 -73.39
C LEU A 4 1.67 31.14 -72.00
N PHE A 5 0.84 30.99 -70.96
CA PHE A 5 1.27 30.78 -69.59
C PHE A 5 1.37 29.28 -69.30
N LEU A 6 2.58 28.82 -69.02
CA LEU A 6 2.83 27.48 -68.45
C LEU A 6 2.66 27.55 -66.93
N LEU A 7 1.64 26.83 -66.41
CA LEU A 7 1.54 26.57 -64.99
C LEU A 7 2.37 25.30 -64.64
N ALA A 8 3.46 25.50 -63.90
CA ALA A 8 4.18 24.39 -63.29
C ALA A 8 3.53 24.02 -61.94
N ALA A 9 2.88 22.83 -61.92
CA ALA A 9 2.39 22.27 -60.68
C ALA A 9 3.53 21.58 -59.91
N LEU A 10 3.95 22.17 -58.78
CA LEU A 10 4.83 21.53 -57.82
C LEU A 10 4.03 20.50 -57.01
N LEU A 11 4.27 19.23 -57.28
CA LEU A 11 3.84 18.13 -56.41
C LEU A 11 4.76 18.08 -55.20
N LEU A 12 4.31 18.62 -54.05
CA LEU A 12 4.90 18.37 -52.74
C LEU A 12 4.53 16.95 -52.31
N ALA A 13 5.40 15.99 -52.55
CA ALA A 13 5.37 14.68 -51.95
C ALA A 13 5.67 14.83 -50.45
N GLY A 14 4.63 14.93 -49.65
CA GLY A 14 4.75 14.82 -48.18
C GLY A 14 5.21 13.41 -47.83
N CYS A 15 6.47 13.27 -47.43
CA CYS A 15 6.95 12.06 -46.74
C CYS A 15 6.19 11.94 -45.42
N VAL A 16 5.14 11.15 -45.42
CA VAL A 16 4.59 10.61 -44.17
C VAL A 16 5.61 9.60 -43.68
N SER A 17 6.51 10.05 -42.78
CA SER A 17 7.36 9.14 -42.05
C SER A 17 6.42 8.26 -41.18
N ALA A 18 6.26 7.01 -41.60
CA ALA A 18 5.70 5.99 -40.73
C ALA A 18 6.60 5.94 -39.48
N GLY A 19 6.13 6.48 -38.36
CA GLY A 19 6.79 6.35 -37.09
C GLY A 19 6.94 4.87 -36.74
N PRO A 20 8.01 4.50 -36.00
CA PRO A 20 8.29 3.11 -35.70
C PRO A 20 7.08 2.46 -35.02
N ALA A 21 6.89 1.16 -35.25
CA ALA A 21 5.80 0.30 -34.77
C ALA A 21 5.73 0.12 -33.23
N GLY A 22 6.45 0.91 -32.46
CA GLY A 22 6.32 1.08 -31.01
C GLY A 22 5.27 2.17 -30.73
N GLY A 23 4.07 1.82 -30.26
CA GLY A 23 3.05 2.80 -29.87
C GLY A 23 3.60 3.80 -28.83
N SER A 24 2.99 5.00 -28.74
CA SER A 24 3.36 6.00 -27.73
C SER A 24 3.22 5.41 -26.30
N LEU A 25 3.94 5.95 -25.33
CA LEU A 25 3.84 5.56 -23.92
C LEU A 25 2.37 5.56 -23.44
N ASP A 26 1.59 6.57 -23.86
CA ASP A 26 0.15 6.64 -23.54
C ASP A 26 -0.69 5.50 -24.16
N SER A 27 -0.33 5.05 -25.36
CA SER A 27 -1.01 3.90 -25.97
C SER A 27 -0.74 2.62 -25.16
N ILE A 28 0.51 2.44 -24.74
CA ILE A 28 0.91 1.27 -23.92
C ILE A 28 0.24 1.35 -22.54
N ALA A 29 0.17 2.53 -21.93
CA ALA A 29 -0.51 2.75 -20.66
C ALA A 29 -2.02 2.40 -20.73
N ARG A 30 -2.71 2.76 -21.80
CA ARG A 30 -4.11 2.34 -22.01
C ARG A 30 -4.26 0.82 -22.13
N ASP A 31 -3.36 0.18 -22.88
CA ASP A 31 -3.38 -1.28 -23.03
C ASP A 31 -3.05 -1.98 -21.69
N TYR A 32 -2.16 -1.39 -20.87
CA TYR A 32 -1.87 -1.83 -19.50
C TYR A 32 -3.11 -1.78 -18.61
N VAL A 33 -3.86 -0.66 -18.58
CA VAL A 33 -5.08 -0.57 -17.76
C VAL A 33 -6.08 -1.65 -18.16
N LYS A 34 -6.31 -1.84 -19.46
CA LYS A 34 -7.21 -2.90 -19.96
C LYS A 34 -6.72 -4.30 -19.61
N LEU A 35 -5.40 -4.52 -19.57
CA LEU A 35 -4.81 -5.78 -19.10
C LEU A 35 -5.10 -6.01 -17.62
N GLN A 36 -4.88 -5.00 -16.77
CA GLN A 36 -5.11 -5.12 -15.32
C GLN A 36 -6.58 -5.42 -15.01
N LEU A 37 -7.51 -4.73 -15.67
CA LEU A 37 -8.95 -5.00 -15.52
C LEU A 37 -9.31 -6.43 -15.93
N ALA A 38 -8.72 -6.95 -17.02
CA ALA A 38 -8.95 -8.32 -17.47
C ALA A 38 -8.37 -9.37 -16.48
N ILE A 39 -7.24 -9.08 -15.81
CA ILE A 39 -6.73 -9.92 -14.74
C ILE A 39 -7.67 -9.88 -13.53
N GLY A 40 -8.21 -8.72 -13.17
CA GLY A 40 -9.20 -8.56 -12.11
C GLY A 40 -10.45 -9.42 -12.26
N GLU A 41 -10.85 -9.72 -13.49
CA GLU A 41 -11.98 -10.64 -13.77
C GLU A 41 -11.61 -12.13 -13.55
N LYS A 42 -10.34 -12.44 -13.26
CA LYS A 42 -9.87 -13.79 -12.95
C LYS A 42 -9.61 -14.01 -11.44
N GLU A 43 -9.49 -12.93 -10.70
CA GLU A 43 -9.21 -12.98 -9.27
C GLU A 43 -9.95 -11.85 -8.54
N GLU A 44 -10.88 -12.22 -7.68
CA GLU A 44 -11.58 -11.27 -6.81
C GLU A 44 -10.58 -10.55 -5.90
N GLY A 45 -10.69 -9.23 -5.78
CA GLY A 45 -9.80 -8.40 -4.97
C GLY A 45 -8.44 -8.10 -5.61
N TYR A 46 -8.19 -8.52 -6.87
CA TYR A 46 -6.96 -8.17 -7.58
C TYR A 46 -6.86 -6.66 -7.85
N ILE A 47 -7.98 -6.01 -8.21
CA ILE A 47 -8.07 -4.56 -8.38
C ILE A 47 -8.57 -3.94 -7.07
N ASP A 48 -7.71 -3.17 -6.43
CA ASP A 48 -8.01 -2.43 -5.22
C ASP A 48 -8.88 -1.20 -5.50
N ALA A 49 -8.53 -0.41 -6.53
CA ALA A 49 -9.29 0.75 -6.95
C ALA A 49 -9.30 0.88 -8.48
N TYR A 50 -10.42 1.32 -9.01
CA TYR A 50 -10.55 1.73 -10.40
C TYR A 50 -11.54 2.89 -10.55
N TYR A 51 -11.06 3.98 -11.13
CA TYR A 51 -11.87 5.18 -11.44
C TYR A 51 -11.62 5.71 -12.84
N GLY A 52 -11.12 4.83 -13.74
CA GLY A 52 -10.93 5.12 -15.16
C GLY A 52 -12.22 4.98 -15.98
N PRO A 53 -12.13 4.99 -17.33
CA PRO A 53 -13.28 4.90 -18.21
C PRO A 53 -14.14 3.64 -17.99
N PRO A 54 -15.44 3.73 -17.62
CA PRO A 54 -16.29 2.57 -17.31
C PRO A 54 -16.39 1.57 -18.47
N LYS A 55 -16.24 2.03 -19.70
CA LYS A 55 -16.23 1.19 -20.90
C LYS A 55 -15.15 0.11 -20.85
N TRP A 56 -13.96 0.43 -20.33
CA TRP A 56 -12.86 -0.55 -20.25
C TRP A 56 -13.13 -1.67 -19.26
N GLN A 57 -13.81 -1.36 -18.16
CA GLN A 57 -14.25 -2.38 -17.20
C GLN A 57 -15.35 -3.28 -17.82
N ALA A 58 -16.29 -2.70 -18.57
CA ALA A 58 -17.30 -3.47 -19.28
C ALA A 58 -16.68 -4.39 -20.35
N GLU A 59 -15.69 -3.90 -21.10
CA GLU A 59 -14.92 -4.71 -22.06
C GLU A 59 -14.21 -5.89 -21.38
N ALA A 60 -13.57 -5.65 -20.24
CA ALA A 60 -12.88 -6.68 -19.46
C ALA A 60 -13.85 -7.78 -18.99
N LYS A 61 -15.04 -7.40 -18.48
CA LYS A 61 -16.08 -8.34 -18.05
C LYS A 61 -16.58 -9.23 -19.19
N THR A 62 -16.75 -8.65 -20.39
CA THR A 62 -17.30 -9.38 -21.55
C THR A 62 -16.31 -10.40 -22.11
N ALA A 63 -15.03 -10.07 -22.19
CA ALA A 63 -14.00 -10.91 -22.81
C ALA A 63 -12.65 -10.80 -22.09
N PRO A 64 -12.54 -11.31 -20.83
CA PRO A 64 -11.32 -11.14 -20.05
C PRO A 64 -10.12 -11.94 -20.61
N GLY A 65 -10.36 -13.02 -21.34
CA GLY A 65 -9.32 -13.94 -21.82
C GLY A 65 -8.91 -14.99 -20.78
N THR A 66 -7.95 -15.84 -21.13
CA THR A 66 -7.34 -16.84 -20.22
C THR A 66 -6.11 -16.26 -19.55
N PRO A 67 -5.68 -16.76 -18.36
CA PRO A 67 -4.44 -16.33 -17.72
C PRO A 67 -3.21 -16.44 -18.64
N ALA A 68 -3.12 -17.46 -19.48
CA ALA A 68 -2.04 -17.63 -20.46
C ALA A 68 -2.05 -16.53 -21.53
N ALA A 69 -3.22 -16.19 -22.07
CA ALA A 69 -3.34 -15.10 -23.05
C ALA A 69 -3.03 -13.74 -22.42
N LEU A 70 -3.42 -13.51 -21.16
CA LEU A 70 -3.08 -12.32 -20.42
C LEU A 70 -1.58 -12.21 -20.14
N ALA A 71 -0.91 -13.32 -19.82
CA ALA A 71 0.56 -13.37 -19.65
C ALA A 71 1.29 -13.02 -20.96
N GLN A 72 0.81 -13.50 -22.11
CA GLN A 72 1.35 -13.10 -23.41
C GLN A 72 1.19 -11.58 -23.65
N ARG A 73 0.02 -11.04 -23.35
CA ARG A 73 -0.24 -9.58 -23.48
C ARG A 73 0.70 -8.78 -22.58
N ALA A 74 0.89 -9.20 -21.33
CA ALA A 74 1.85 -8.55 -20.41
C ALA A 74 3.26 -8.54 -20.99
N GLY A 75 3.73 -9.66 -21.53
CA GLY A 75 5.03 -9.78 -22.19
C GLY A 75 5.17 -8.86 -23.40
N VAL A 76 4.15 -8.79 -24.27
CA VAL A 76 4.15 -7.87 -25.42
C VAL A 76 4.24 -6.41 -24.98
N LEU A 77 3.49 -6.00 -23.93
CA LEU A 77 3.55 -4.64 -23.40
C LEU A 77 4.92 -4.32 -22.81
N ALA A 78 5.52 -5.26 -22.08
CA ALA A 78 6.86 -5.10 -21.54
C ALA A 78 7.92 -4.90 -22.64
N VAL A 79 7.85 -5.69 -23.72
CA VAL A 79 8.75 -5.54 -24.88
C VAL A 79 8.55 -4.15 -25.55
N ARG A 80 7.28 -3.73 -25.74
CA ARG A 80 6.98 -2.39 -26.30
C ARG A 80 7.57 -1.26 -25.45
N LEU A 81 7.42 -1.33 -24.12
CA LEU A 81 7.98 -0.35 -23.19
C LEU A 81 9.52 -0.32 -23.24
N SER A 82 10.15 -1.52 -23.21
CA SER A 82 11.62 -1.63 -23.25
C SER A 82 12.21 -1.15 -24.58
N SER A 83 11.43 -1.13 -25.67
CA SER A 83 11.85 -0.63 -26.97
C SER A 83 11.81 0.91 -27.10
N LEU A 84 11.22 1.60 -26.11
CA LEU A 84 11.21 3.07 -26.11
C LEU A 84 12.60 3.60 -25.75
N ALA A 85 13.20 4.34 -26.70
CA ALA A 85 14.55 4.85 -26.53
C ALA A 85 14.59 5.96 -25.46
N ASP A 86 15.52 5.86 -24.51
CA ASP A 86 15.71 6.82 -23.40
C ASP A 86 15.85 8.27 -23.86
N GLY A 87 16.52 8.52 -24.99
CA GLY A 87 16.73 9.86 -25.53
C GLY A 87 15.46 10.54 -26.06
N ARG A 88 14.33 9.81 -26.11
CA ARG A 88 13.02 10.35 -26.54
C ARG A 88 12.09 10.66 -25.37
N LEU A 89 12.48 10.28 -24.14
CA LEU A 89 11.68 10.45 -22.93
C LEU A 89 12.34 11.49 -22.02
N ASP A 90 11.56 12.38 -21.45
CA ASP A 90 12.04 13.25 -20.40
C ASP A 90 12.26 12.45 -19.08
N PRO A 91 12.87 13.04 -18.02
CA PRO A 91 13.16 12.30 -16.79
C PRO A 91 11.92 11.70 -16.12
N ILE A 92 10.78 12.37 -16.10
CA ILE A 92 9.57 11.86 -15.47
C ILE A 92 8.86 10.81 -16.34
N GLU A 93 8.97 10.90 -17.66
CA GLU A 93 8.47 9.86 -18.58
C GLU A 93 9.31 8.59 -18.50
N ARG A 94 10.63 8.69 -18.27
CA ARG A 94 11.47 7.52 -17.96
C ARG A 94 11.00 6.82 -16.68
N ARG A 95 10.76 7.57 -15.60
CA ARG A 95 10.22 7.02 -14.36
C ARG A 95 8.84 6.39 -14.58
N ARG A 96 7.97 6.99 -15.39
CA ARG A 96 6.67 6.44 -15.77
C ARG A 96 6.82 5.11 -16.53
N ARG A 97 7.73 5.02 -17.48
CA ARG A 97 8.04 3.77 -18.20
C ARG A 97 8.52 2.69 -17.26
N ASP A 98 9.45 3.03 -16.38
CA ASP A 98 10.03 2.09 -15.42
C ASP A 98 8.98 1.61 -14.40
N PHE A 99 8.09 2.49 -13.96
CA PHE A 99 6.91 2.14 -13.17
C PHE A 99 6.03 1.12 -13.91
N LEU A 100 5.66 1.37 -15.15
CA LEU A 100 4.84 0.46 -15.95
C LEU A 100 5.54 -0.90 -16.16
N LEU A 101 6.86 -0.93 -16.36
CA LEU A 101 7.63 -2.17 -16.48
C LEU A 101 7.57 -2.99 -15.19
N ALA A 102 7.73 -2.34 -14.04
CA ALA A 102 7.63 -3.00 -12.73
C ALA A 102 6.22 -3.54 -12.48
N GLN A 103 5.19 -2.80 -12.83
CA GLN A 103 3.80 -3.23 -12.75
C GLN A 103 3.52 -4.43 -13.66
N LEU A 104 4.07 -4.47 -14.87
CA LEU A 104 3.93 -5.60 -15.79
C LEU A 104 4.71 -6.84 -15.30
N LYS A 105 5.87 -6.66 -14.65
CA LYS A 105 6.58 -7.76 -13.98
C LYS A 105 5.70 -8.39 -12.90
N ALA A 106 5.07 -7.56 -12.05
CA ALA A 106 4.15 -8.01 -11.01
C ALA A 106 2.93 -8.76 -11.60
N ALA A 107 2.30 -8.19 -12.62
CA ALA A 107 1.18 -8.84 -13.32
C ALA A 107 1.59 -10.20 -13.91
N SER A 108 2.77 -10.30 -14.54
CA SER A 108 3.30 -11.55 -15.11
C SER A 108 3.57 -12.58 -14.01
N THR A 109 4.13 -12.17 -12.88
CA THR A 109 4.36 -13.02 -11.71
C THR A 109 3.02 -13.57 -11.18
N ARG A 110 2.02 -12.69 -10.98
CA ARG A 110 0.71 -13.12 -10.50
C ARG A 110 0.00 -14.07 -11.47
N LEU A 111 0.07 -13.79 -12.77
CA LEU A 111 -0.47 -14.67 -13.81
C LEU A 111 0.21 -16.02 -13.85
N ALA A 112 1.51 -16.10 -13.62
CA ALA A 112 2.23 -17.38 -13.50
C ALA A 112 1.72 -18.17 -12.28
N MET A 113 1.50 -17.50 -11.13
CA MET A 113 0.91 -18.13 -9.95
C MET A 113 -0.51 -18.62 -10.21
N MET A 114 -1.36 -17.86 -10.91
CA MET A 114 -2.69 -18.30 -11.33
C MET A 114 -2.67 -19.53 -12.24
N GLN A 115 -1.55 -19.76 -12.96
CA GLN A 115 -1.32 -20.92 -13.80
C GLN A 115 -0.65 -22.09 -13.04
N GLY A 116 -0.50 -21.97 -11.72
CA GLY A 116 0.01 -23.02 -10.85
C GLY A 116 1.51 -22.95 -10.55
N ALA A 117 2.21 -21.86 -10.94
CA ALA A 117 3.60 -21.68 -10.53
C ALA A 117 3.68 -21.54 -9.00
N LYS A 118 4.58 -22.32 -8.39
CA LYS A 118 4.89 -22.27 -6.96
C LYS A 118 6.19 -21.52 -6.78
N LEU A 119 6.10 -20.31 -6.22
CA LEU A 119 7.27 -19.48 -5.93
C LEU A 119 7.61 -19.60 -4.44
N ALA A 120 8.90 -19.59 -4.12
CA ALA A 120 9.34 -19.37 -2.75
C ALA A 120 8.92 -17.98 -2.29
N PHE A 121 8.70 -17.80 -0.99
CA PHE A 121 8.20 -16.52 -0.42
C PHE A 121 9.00 -15.30 -0.88
N ALA A 122 10.35 -15.40 -0.87
CA ALA A 122 11.20 -14.28 -1.26
C ALA A 122 11.14 -13.99 -2.77
N ASP A 123 11.03 -15.03 -3.62
CA ASP A 123 10.90 -14.88 -5.08
C ASP A 123 9.52 -14.30 -5.45
N GLU A 124 8.47 -14.72 -4.74
CA GLU A 124 7.12 -14.15 -4.87
C GLU A 124 7.11 -12.67 -4.50
N ALA A 125 7.71 -12.32 -3.35
CA ALA A 125 7.79 -10.93 -2.88
C ALA A 125 8.55 -10.04 -3.88
N GLU A 126 9.70 -10.50 -4.39
CA GLU A 126 10.48 -9.78 -5.40
C GLU A 126 9.73 -9.65 -6.73
N GLY A 127 9.02 -10.70 -7.13
CA GLY A 127 8.25 -10.70 -8.36
C GLY A 127 7.05 -9.75 -8.31
N LEU A 128 6.33 -9.70 -7.19
CA LEU A 128 5.10 -8.90 -7.03
C LEU A 128 5.38 -7.47 -6.58
N PHE A 129 6.28 -7.28 -5.61
CA PHE A 129 6.48 -5.98 -4.95
C PHE A 129 7.82 -5.32 -5.29
N GLY A 130 8.69 -6.01 -6.05
CA GLY A 130 10.00 -5.47 -6.42
C GLY A 130 11.03 -5.48 -5.29
N VAL A 131 10.75 -6.16 -4.19
CA VAL A 131 11.61 -6.21 -3.00
C VAL A 131 11.80 -7.65 -2.55
N ARG A 132 13.06 -8.05 -2.37
CA ARG A 132 13.42 -9.33 -1.78
C ARG A 132 13.66 -9.13 -0.28
N PRO A 133 12.80 -9.67 0.61
CA PRO A 133 12.95 -9.46 2.03
C PRO A 133 14.18 -10.22 2.59
N GLU A 134 14.94 -9.56 3.45
CA GLU A 134 15.94 -10.21 4.27
C GLU A 134 15.25 -10.79 5.53
N LEU A 135 15.28 -12.11 5.66
CA LEU A 135 14.61 -12.82 6.76
C LEU A 135 15.59 -13.07 7.90
N LYS A 136 15.30 -12.55 9.08
CA LYS A 136 16.06 -12.80 10.29
C LYS A 136 15.54 -14.08 10.98
N PRO A 137 16.42 -14.88 11.61
CA PRO A 137 15.97 -16.02 12.42
C PRO A 137 15.10 -15.51 13.57
N LEU A 138 14.08 -16.30 13.96
CA LEU A 138 13.13 -15.89 15.02
C LEU A 138 13.80 -15.55 16.35
N SER A 139 14.94 -16.22 16.68
CA SER A 139 15.74 -15.90 17.87
C SER A 139 16.30 -14.47 17.90
N ALA A 140 16.42 -13.80 16.74
CA ALA A 140 16.82 -12.39 16.70
C ALA A 140 15.82 -11.44 17.39
N TYR A 141 14.58 -11.91 17.59
CA TYR A 141 13.51 -11.14 18.24
C TYR A 141 13.39 -11.43 19.75
N ASP A 142 14.12 -12.41 20.31
CA ASP A 142 14.07 -12.74 21.73
C ASP A 142 14.47 -11.55 22.64
N PRO A 143 15.45 -10.69 22.33
CA PRO A 143 15.73 -9.49 23.11
C PRO A 143 14.55 -8.49 23.17
N ILE A 144 13.76 -8.41 22.09
CA ILE A 144 12.56 -7.55 22.04
C ILE A 144 11.48 -8.14 22.95
N LEU A 145 11.26 -9.45 22.90
CA LEU A 145 10.34 -10.14 23.81
C LEU A 145 10.73 -9.93 25.27
N ALA A 146 12.03 -10.01 25.61
CA ALA A 146 12.53 -9.73 26.95
C ALA A 146 12.31 -8.27 27.40
N ARG A 147 12.37 -7.30 26.46
CA ARG A 147 12.00 -5.90 26.74
C ARG A 147 10.52 -5.78 27.03
N ILE A 148 9.67 -6.41 26.25
CA ILE A 148 8.21 -6.39 26.41
C ILE A 148 7.80 -7.08 27.72
N GLU A 149 8.48 -8.17 28.11
CA GLU A 149 8.24 -8.84 29.38
C GLU A 149 8.41 -7.92 30.58
N ARG A 150 9.37 -6.99 30.54
CA ARG A 150 9.56 -5.96 31.58
C ARG A 150 8.46 -4.92 31.61
N LEU A 151 7.83 -4.63 30.47
CA LEU A 151 6.68 -3.71 30.37
C LEU A 151 5.39 -4.34 30.92
N VAL A 152 5.25 -5.68 30.78
CA VAL A 152 4.06 -6.41 31.24
C VAL A 152 4.49 -7.58 32.13
N PRO A 153 5.01 -7.31 33.34
CA PRO A 153 5.47 -8.35 34.28
C PRO A 153 4.31 -9.19 34.79
N GLY A 154 4.57 -10.45 35.17
CA GLY A 154 3.58 -11.35 35.75
C GLY A 154 3.87 -12.82 35.47
N ALA A 155 3.01 -13.70 35.94
CA ALA A 155 3.08 -15.13 35.69
C ALA A 155 2.31 -15.52 34.41
N GLY A 156 2.66 -16.65 33.81
CA GLY A 156 2.02 -17.18 32.62
C GLY A 156 2.65 -16.72 31.30
N PRO A 157 2.13 -17.18 30.15
CA PRO A 157 2.65 -16.84 28.83
C PRO A 157 2.62 -15.34 28.54
N LEU A 158 3.69 -14.81 27.96
CA LEU A 158 3.81 -13.38 27.68
C LEU A 158 2.70 -12.86 26.78
N ALA A 159 2.30 -13.62 25.75
CA ALA A 159 1.22 -13.25 24.86
C ALA A 159 -0.12 -13.04 25.60
N ASP A 160 -0.43 -13.91 26.55
CA ASP A 160 -1.69 -13.82 27.31
C ASP A 160 -1.67 -12.61 28.28
N ARG A 161 -0.52 -12.32 28.87
CA ARG A 161 -0.33 -11.13 29.72
C ARG A 161 -0.45 -9.84 28.92
N VAL A 162 0.16 -9.80 27.74
CA VAL A 162 0.09 -8.66 26.81
C VAL A 162 -1.35 -8.45 26.36
N ASP A 163 -2.06 -9.50 25.93
CA ASP A 163 -3.46 -9.41 25.49
C ASP A 163 -4.36 -8.89 26.62
N ALA A 164 -4.26 -9.48 27.83
CA ALA A 164 -5.03 -9.05 29.00
C ALA A 164 -4.68 -7.60 29.43
N PHE A 165 -3.44 -7.15 29.26
CA PHE A 165 -3.07 -5.76 29.49
C PHE A 165 -3.72 -4.83 28.48
N GLN A 166 -3.65 -5.16 27.20
CA GLN A 166 -4.19 -4.36 26.10
C GLN A 166 -5.71 -4.30 26.08
N GLU A 167 -6.42 -5.36 26.54
CA GLU A 167 -7.89 -5.37 26.60
C GLU A 167 -8.48 -4.24 27.46
N ARG A 168 -7.75 -3.77 28.46
CA ARG A 168 -8.13 -2.63 29.31
C ARG A 168 -8.28 -1.31 28.54
N PHE A 169 -7.77 -1.26 27.33
CA PHE A 169 -7.77 -0.10 26.45
C PHE A 169 -8.73 -0.26 25.27
N THR A 170 -9.64 -1.24 25.37
CA THR A 170 -10.70 -1.43 24.37
C THR A 170 -11.69 -0.27 24.43
N ILE A 171 -11.96 0.33 23.26
CA ILE A 171 -12.95 1.39 23.11
C ILE A 171 -14.35 0.77 23.26
N PRO A 172 -15.22 1.27 24.16
CA PRO A 172 -16.61 0.84 24.20
C PRO A 172 -17.30 1.07 22.86
N ARG A 173 -18.13 0.11 22.45
CA ARG A 173 -18.74 0.11 21.11
C ARG A 173 -19.49 1.40 20.78
N GLU A 174 -20.22 1.92 21.77
CA GLU A 174 -20.99 3.18 21.67
C GLU A 174 -20.11 4.43 21.57
N ARG A 175 -18.82 4.30 21.90
CA ARG A 175 -17.80 5.37 21.81
C ARG A 175 -16.91 5.27 20.59
N LEU A 176 -17.01 4.17 19.83
CA LEU A 176 -16.07 3.88 18.74
C LEU A 176 -16.11 4.95 17.64
N GLU A 177 -17.31 5.32 17.18
CA GLU A 177 -17.45 6.30 16.10
C GLU A 177 -16.89 7.69 16.47
N PRO A 178 -17.24 8.31 17.60
CA PRO A 178 -16.67 9.61 17.96
C PRO A 178 -15.15 9.56 18.17
N VAL A 179 -14.61 8.46 18.70
CA VAL A 179 -13.15 8.28 18.88
C VAL A 179 -12.45 8.18 17.51
N MET A 180 -12.96 7.35 16.60
CA MET A 180 -12.41 7.21 15.24
C MET A 180 -12.46 8.52 14.46
N ARG A 181 -13.60 9.23 14.51
CA ARG A 181 -13.74 10.53 13.83
C ARG A 181 -12.76 11.57 14.37
N ALA A 182 -12.54 11.61 15.69
CA ALA A 182 -11.58 12.53 16.30
C ALA A 182 -10.14 12.21 15.87
N ALA A 183 -9.79 10.92 15.80
CA ALA A 183 -8.47 10.49 15.32
C ALA A 183 -8.25 10.87 13.86
N ILE A 184 -9.20 10.55 12.97
CA ILE A 184 -9.13 10.90 11.55
C ILE A 184 -9.02 12.43 11.36
N ALA A 185 -9.81 13.20 12.10
CA ALA A 185 -9.79 14.67 12.02
C ALA A 185 -8.43 15.24 12.42
N GLU A 186 -7.79 14.70 13.46
CA GLU A 186 -6.44 15.16 13.86
C GLU A 186 -5.36 14.72 12.86
N CYS A 187 -5.41 13.49 12.33
CA CYS A 187 -4.51 13.05 11.25
C CYS A 187 -4.66 13.99 10.03
N ARG A 188 -5.90 14.31 9.64
CA ARG A 188 -6.20 15.26 8.55
C ARG A 188 -5.62 16.65 8.81
N ARG A 189 -5.86 17.20 10.01
CA ARG A 189 -5.39 18.52 10.39
C ARG A 189 -3.87 18.62 10.26
N ARG A 190 -3.14 17.65 10.84
CA ARG A 190 -1.68 17.60 10.79
C ARG A 190 -1.14 17.44 9.36
N THR A 191 -1.77 16.60 8.56
CA THR A 191 -1.40 16.41 7.15
C THR A 191 -1.62 17.69 6.34
N ALA A 192 -2.76 18.37 6.53
CA ALA A 192 -3.12 19.56 5.78
C ALA A 192 -2.23 20.79 6.10
N GLU A 193 -1.47 20.75 7.18
CA GLU A 193 -0.45 21.77 7.48
C GLU A 193 0.75 21.70 6.54
N HIS A 194 0.96 20.55 5.90
CA HIS A 194 2.15 20.27 5.09
C HIS A 194 1.84 19.87 3.65
N ILE A 195 0.72 19.20 3.40
CA ILE A 195 0.31 18.71 2.08
C ILE A 195 -0.97 19.42 1.66
N ALA A 196 -0.94 20.03 0.47
CA ALA A 196 -2.13 20.66 -0.12
C ALA A 196 -3.12 19.56 -0.59
N LEU A 197 -4.15 19.32 0.21
CA LEU A 197 -5.20 18.37 -0.13
C LEU A 197 -6.14 18.92 -1.21
N PRO A 198 -6.72 18.07 -2.09
CA PRO A 198 -7.75 18.50 -3.03
C PRO A 198 -8.93 19.16 -2.30
N ALA A 199 -9.44 20.28 -2.82
CA ALA A 199 -10.49 21.06 -2.15
C ALA A 199 -11.82 20.28 -1.97
N ASN A 200 -12.06 19.28 -2.81
CA ASN A 200 -13.25 18.43 -2.78
C ASN A 200 -13.01 17.09 -2.06
N GLU A 201 -11.84 16.91 -1.40
CA GLU A 201 -11.54 15.64 -0.74
C GLU A 201 -12.52 15.36 0.41
N ARG A 202 -12.92 14.10 0.50
CA ARG A 202 -13.90 13.64 1.48
C ARG A 202 -13.82 12.13 1.69
N PHE A 203 -14.35 11.68 2.81
CA PHE A 203 -14.50 10.26 3.08
C PHE A 203 -15.82 9.95 3.80
N THR A 204 -16.24 8.71 3.69
CA THR A 204 -17.30 8.10 4.50
C THR A 204 -16.68 7.05 5.41
N LEU A 205 -17.09 7.00 6.69
CA LEU A 205 -16.64 6.01 7.65
C LEU A 205 -17.78 4.99 7.91
N GLU A 206 -17.46 3.71 7.79
CA GLU A 206 -18.37 2.60 8.07
C GLU A 206 -17.72 1.57 9.00
N PHE A 207 -18.53 0.93 9.85
CA PHE A 207 -18.13 -0.19 10.68
C PHE A 207 -18.72 -1.48 10.10
N VAL A 208 -17.85 -2.46 9.86
CA VAL A 208 -18.23 -3.73 9.22
C VAL A 208 -17.79 -4.93 10.05
N THR A 209 -18.27 -6.11 9.66
CA THR A 209 -17.88 -7.42 10.24
C THR A 209 -17.63 -8.44 9.14
N GLY A 210 -17.07 -9.61 9.49
CA GLY A 210 -16.84 -10.71 8.55
C GLY A 210 -15.73 -10.47 7.55
N LYS A 211 -14.72 -9.66 7.92
CA LYS A 211 -13.58 -9.35 7.04
C LYS A 211 -12.27 -9.94 7.57
N SER A 212 -11.36 -10.27 6.66
CA SER A 212 -10.00 -10.75 7.00
C SER A 212 -9.06 -9.62 7.43
N TRP A 213 -9.33 -8.38 7.06
CA TRP A 213 -8.56 -7.17 7.36
C TRP A 213 -9.16 -6.38 8.55
N GLY A 214 -8.40 -5.47 9.13
CA GLY A 214 -8.81 -4.63 10.26
C GLY A 214 -9.39 -3.27 9.86
N GLY A 215 -8.83 -2.64 8.82
CA GLY A 215 -9.31 -1.43 8.16
C GLY A 215 -9.16 -1.57 6.66
N TYR A 216 -9.87 -0.76 5.90
CA TYR A 216 -9.75 -0.71 4.44
C TYR A 216 -10.21 0.64 3.89
N ASN A 217 -9.47 1.16 2.91
CA ASN A 217 -9.82 2.36 2.17
C ASN A 217 -10.27 1.98 0.75
N TRP A 218 -11.53 2.14 0.45
CA TRP A 218 -12.08 2.03 -0.90
C TRP A 218 -12.02 3.38 -1.60
N TYR A 219 -10.99 3.63 -2.38
CA TYR A 219 -10.90 4.86 -3.16
C TYR A 219 -11.87 4.82 -4.34
N LYS A 220 -12.73 5.84 -4.45
CA LYS A 220 -13.83 5.91 -5.41
C LYS A 220 -13.54 6.87 -6.58
N GLY A 221 -12.36 7.49 -6.60
CA GLY A 221 -12.09 8.62 -7.48
C GLY A 221 -12.70 9.93 -6.95
N ASP A 222 -12.36 11.02 -7.61
CA ASP A 222 -12.80 12.37 -7.25
C ASP A 222 -12.47 12.76 -5.80
N ALA A 223 -11.26 12.39 -5.37
CA ALA A 223 -10.75 12.57 -4.01
C ALA A 223 -11.74 12.10 -2.93
N ASN A 224 -12.43 10.99 -3.18
CA ASN A 224 -13.43 10.42 -2.28
C ASN A 224 -13.09 8.98 -1.90
N SER A 225 -13.15 8.68 -0.60
CA SER A 225 -12.92 7.34 -0.05
C SER A 225 -14.09 6.85 0.79
N LEU A 226 -14.32 5.54 0.79
CA LEU A 226 -15.06 4.83 1.82
C LEU A 226 -14.05 4.12 2.72
N ILE A 227 -13.92 4.58 3.97
CA ILE A 227 -13.08 3.95 4.99
C ILE A 227 -13.94 2.99 5.80
N GLN A 228 -13.58 1.72 5.80
CA GLN A 228 -14.26 0.68 6.56
C GLN A 228 -13.36 0.17 7.70
N VAL A 229 -13.93 0.06 8.90
CA VAL A 229 -13.26 -0.48 10.09
C VAL A 229 -13.96 -1.78 10.49
N ASN A 230 -13.19 -2.87 10.52
CA ASN A 230 -13.70 -4.18 10.90
C ASN A 230 -13.78 -4.31 12.43
N THR A 231 -14.97 -4.60 12.92
CA THR A 231 -15.31 -4.73 14.35
C THR A 231 -15.51 -6.17 14.82
N ASP A 232 -15.04 -7.16 14.06
CA ASP A 232 -15.08 -8.58 14.50
C ASP A 232 -14.35 -8.81 15.83
N LEU A 233 -13.28 -8.03 16.05
CA LEU A 233 -12.51 -8.02 17.29
C LEU A 233 -12.63 -6.65 17.94
N PRO A 234 -12.54 -6.57 19.27
CA PRO A 234 -12.53 -5.30 19.98
C PRO A 234 -11.43 -4.37 19.47
N ILE A 235 -11.80 -3.10 19.21
CA ILE A 235 -10.86 -2.06 18.77
C ILE A 235 -10.26 -1.39 20.01
N ARG A 236 -8.94 -1.38 20.08
CA ARG A 236 -8.19 -0.74 21.16
C ARG A 236 -7.87 0.71 20.79
N ILE A 237 -7.59 1.55 21.79
CA ILE A 237 -7.45 3.00 21.62
C ILE A 237 -6.31 3.38 20.65
N ASP A 238 -5.19 2.63 20.67
CA ASP A 238 -4.05 2.80 19.75
C ASP A 238 -4.48 2.67 18.27
N ARG A 239 -5.46 1.79 18.00
CA ARG A 239 -5.95 1.57 16.65
C ARG A 239 -6.72 2.76 16.07
N ALA A 240 -7.16 3.70 16.90
CA ALA A 240 -7.88 4.87 16.40
C ALA A 240 -6.97 5.81 15.61
N VAL A 241 -5.78 6.15 16.14
CA VAL A 241 -4.77 6.93 15.40
C VAL A 241 -4.19 6.09 14.25
N ASP A 242 -3.86 4.84 14.53
CA ASP A 242 -3.28 3.91 13.57
C ASP A 242 -4.17 3.78 12.31
N LEU A 243 -5.43 3.38 12.45
CA LEU A 243 -6.36 3.27 11.33
C LEU A 243 -6.74 4.64 10.74
N GLY A 244 -6.90 5.67 11.58
CA GLY A 244 -7.25 7.00 11.13
C GLY A 244 -6.21 7.63 10.20
N CYS A 245 -4.93 7.50 10.54
CA CYS A 245 -3.85 7.98 9.71
C CYS A 245 -3.59 7.03 8.52
N HIS A 246 -3.58 5.73 8.74
CA HIS A 246 -3.27 4.73 7.71
C HIS A 246 -4.31 4.73 6.57
N GLU A 247 -5.60 4.63 6.91
CA GLU A 247 -6.66 4.64 5.90
C GLU A 247 -6.95 6.05 5.38
N GLY A 248 -6.70 7.08 6.20
CA GLY A 248 -6.99 8.47 5.91
C GLY A 248 -5.78 9.30 5.56
N TYR A 249 -5.17 9.98 6.56
CA TYR A 249 -4.26 11.10 6.37
C TYR A 249 -2.98 10.97 7.20
N PRO A 250 -1.78 10.86 6.60
CA PRO A 250 -1.45 10.99 5.18
C PRO A 250 -1.47 9.66 4.40
N GLY A 251 -2.23 8.66 4.86
CA GLY A 251 -2.23 7.30 4.31
C GLY A 251 -2.96 7.13 2.97
N HIS A 252 -3.68 6.03 2.83
CA HIS A 252 -4.25 5.58 1.55
C HIS A 252 -5.15 6.61 0.86
N HIS A 253 -5.98 7.36 1.62
CA HIS A 253 -6.82 8.40 1.04
C HIS A 253 -6.00 9.49 0.34
N VAL A 254 -4.98 10.02 1.05
CA VAL A 254 -4.11 11.08 0.50
C VAL A 254 -3.29 10.56 -0.67
N TYR A 255 -2.72 9.36 -0.55
CA TYR A 255 -1.96 8.73 -1.63
C TYR A 255 -2.77 8.64 -2.92
N ASN A 256 -3.94 8.04 -2.88
CA ASN A 256 -4.80 7.90 -4.05
C ASN A 256 -5.26 9.25 -4.59
N ALA A 257 -5.64 10.20 -3.72
CA ALA A 257 -6.07 11.53 -4.12
C ALA A 257 -4.97 12.34 -4.82
N LEU A 258 -3.72 12.25 -4.33
CA LEU A 258 -2.57 12.92 -4.97
C LEU A 258 -2.21 12.27 -6.31
N LEU A 259 -2.19 10.95 -6.41
CA LEU A 259 -1.96 10.25 -7.68
C LEU A 259 -3.04 10.63 -8.71
N GLU A 260 -4.31 10.64 -8.31
CA GLU A 260 -5.38 11.10 -9.20
C GLU A 260 -5.16 12.54 -9.65
N GLN A 261 -4.94 13.46 -8.72
CA GLN A 261 -4.81 14.88 -9.02
C GLN A 261 -3.58 15.19 -9.89
N LYS A 262 -2.40 14.68 -9.47
CA LYS A 262 -1.11 15.07 -10.08
C LYS A 262 -0.78 14.29 -11.34
N LEU A 263 -1.20 13.02 -11.42
CA LEU A 263 -0.83 12.13 -12.52
C LEU A 263 -2.01 11.81 -13.45
N ALA A 264 -3.11 11.26 -12.93
CA ALA A 264 -4.23 10.87 -13.76
C ALA A 264 -4.91 12.08 -14.42
N ARG A 265 -5.21 13.14 -13.64
CA ARG A 265 -5.91 14.32 -14.15
C ARG A 265 -4.97 15.35 -14.78
N ALA A 266 -3.91 15.77 -14.08
CA ALA A 266 -3.06 16.84 -14.57
C ALA A 266 -2.18 16.43 -15.76
N ARG A 267 -1.75 15.15 -15.83
CA ARG A 267 -0.92 14.62 -16.92
C ARG A 267 -1.64 13.73 -17.90
N GLY A 268 -2.89 13.31 -17.60
CA GLY A 268 -3.62 12.34 -18.42
C GLY A 268 -3.05 10.93 -18.35
N TRP A 269 -2.30 10.58 -17.31
CA TRP A 269 -1.66 9.27 -17.16
C TRP A 269 -2.66 8.25 -16.63
N VAL A 270 -3.30 7.57 -17.56
CA VAL A 270 -4.45 6.70 -17.28
C VAL A 270 -4.12 5.47 -16.45
N GLU A 271 -2.87 5.02 -16.43
CA GLU A 271 -2.40 3.90 -15.61
C GLU A 271 -2.60 4.12 -14.10
N PHE A 272 -2.64 5.36 -13.66
CA PHE A 272 -2.94 5.72 -12.27
C PHE A 272 -4.43 5.72 -11.93
N THR A 273 -5.29 5.37 -12.89
CA THR A 273 -6.72 5.14 -12.62
C THR A 273 -7.04 3.70 -12.21
N VAL A 274 -6.07 2.81 -12.25
CA VAL A 274 -6.19 1.42 -11.80
C VAL A 274 -5.12 1.10 -10.78
N TYR A 275 -5.52 0.48 -9.67
CA TYR A 275 -4.61 0.07 -8.62
C TYR A 275 -4.67 -1.46 -8.45
N PRO A 276 -3.70 -2.22 -9.01
CA PRO A 276 -3.59 -3.65 -8.75
C PRO A 276 -2.99 -3.90 -7.35
N LEU A 277 -3.65 -4.73 -6.55
CA LEU A 277 -3.25 -5.04 -5.17
C LEU A 277 -1.86 -5.70 -5.10
N TYR A 278 -1.60 -6.67 -5.99
CA TYR A 278 -0.32 -7.38 -6.03
C TYR A 278 0.66 -6.67 -6.96
N SER A 279 1.20 -5.55 -6.48
CA SER A 279 2.07 -4.68 -7.28
C SER A 279 3.07 -3.89 -6.42
N PRO A 280 4.17 -3.36 -7.00
CA PRO A 280 5.08 -2.46 -6.30
C PRO A 280 4.39 -1.23 -5.70
N GLN A 281 3.27 -0.80 -6.28
CA GLN A 281 2.47 0.30 -5.76
C GLN A 281 1.93 0.00 -4.35
N SER A 282 1.56 -1.25 -4.05
CA SER A 282 1.11 -1.64 -2.70
C SER A 282 2.21 -1.56 -1.66
N PHE A 283 3.46 -1.86 -2.02
CA PHE A 283 4.59 -1.69 -1.11
C PHE A 283 4.76 -0.22 -0.71
N ILE A 284 4.63 0.69 -1.66
CA ILE A 284 4.67 2.13 -1.41
C ILE A 284 3.46 2.57 -0.59
N ALA A 285 2.26 2.16 -0.96
CA ALA A 285 1.02 2.54 -0.30
C ALA A 285 0.99 2.14 1.18
N GLU A 286 1.28 0.86 1.48
CA GLU A 286 1.30 0.35 2.85
C GLU A 286 2.45 0.94 3.67
N GLY A 287 3.64 1.03 3.07
CA GLY A 287 4.81 1.60 3.73
C GLY A 287 4.61 3.07 4.09
N SER A 288 4.10 3.85 3.16
CA SER A 288 3.82 5.27 3.38
C SER A 288 2.67 5.52 4.35
N ALA A 289 1.62 4.69 4.31
CA ALA A 289 0.50 4.80 5.24
C ALA A 289 0.96 4.53 6.69
N ASN A 290 1.81 3.51 6.91
CA ASN A 290 2.36 3.20 8.23
C ASN A 290 3.35 4.25 8.72
N TYR A 291 4.33 4.66 7.90
CA TYR A 291 5.28 5.70 8.31
C TYR A 291 4.60 7.07 8.48
N GLY A 292 3.52 7.31 7.74
CA GLY A 292 2.72 8.53 7.86
C GLY A 292 2.18 8.78 9.26
N ILE A 293 1.99 7.72 10.06
CA ILE A 293 1.58 7.84 11.47
C ILE A 293 2.69 8.51 12.28
N ASP A 294 3.92 8.01 12.17
CA ASP A 294 5.08 8.56 12.87
C ASP A 294 5.41 9.99 12.40
N LEU A 295 5.21 10.26 11.11
CA LEU A 295 5.42 11.59 10.53
C LEU A 295 4.38 12.59 11.04
N ALA A 296 3.10 12.18 11.16
CA ALA A 296 2.02 13.02 11.67
C ALA A 296 2.10 13.22 13.20
N PHE A 297 2.64 12.24 13.93
CA PHE A 297 2.73 12.27 15.39
C PHE A 297 4.17 12.00 15.88
N PRO A 298 5.10 12.94 15.65
CA PRO A 298 6.48 12.75 16.05
C PRO A 298 6.64 12.75 17.58
N GLY A 299 7.59 11.95 18.06
CA GLY A 299 7.94 11.90 19.48
C GLY A 299 6.78 11.48 20.38
N ASP A 300 6.38 12.33 21.31
CA ASP A 300 5.30 12.09 22.27
C ASP A 300 3.95 12.72 21.87
N ASP A 301 3.86 13.26 20.68
CA ASP A 301 2.63 13.93 20.17
C ASP A 301 1.42 13.01 20.14
N GLN A 302 1.63 11.74 19.78
CA GLN A 302 0.56 10.73 19.80
C GLN A 302 0.02 10.55 21.21
N LEU A 303 0.91 10.34 22.20
CA LEU A 303 0.53 10.19 23.60
C LEU A 303 -0.23 11.41 24.12
N ALA A 304 0.27 12.61 23.79
CA ALA A 304 -0.35 13.88 24.21
C ALA A 304 -1.75 14.04 23.60
N PHE A 305 -1.94 13.70 22.32
CA PHE A 305 -3.24 13.74 21.66
C PHE A 305 -4.19 12.69 22.22
N GLU A 306 -3.76 11.44 22.30
CA GLU A 306 -4.58 10.35 22.82
C GLU A 306 -5.07 10.65 24.24
N THR A 307 -4.16 11.02 25.15
CA THR A 307 -4.50 11.28 26.56
C THR A 307 -5.41 12.49 26.75
N ARG A 308 -5.22 13.53 25.95
CA ARG A 308 -6.04 14.76 26.03
C ARG A 308 -7.41 14.61 25.37
N THR A 309 -7.51 13.81 24.29
CA THR A 309 -8.70 13.77 23.43
C THR A 309 -9.34 12.39 23.38
N LEU A 310 -8.61 11.35 22.99
CA LEU A 310 -9.21 10.04 22.71
C LEU A 310 -9.59 9.28 23.98
N TYR A 311 -8.74 9.28 25.01
CA TYR A 311 -9.04 8.61 26.27
C TYR A 311 -10.30 9.17 26.94
N PRO A 312 -10.48 10.49 27.08
CA PRO A 312 -11.74 11.08 27.58
C PRO A 312 -12.95 10.72 26.72
N LEU A 313 -12.83 10.79 25.38
CA LEU A 313 -13.92 10.43 24.47
C LEU A 313 -14.33 8.95 24.63
N ALA A 314 -13.36 8.08 24.79
CA ALA A 314 -13.56 6.64 25.01
C ALA A 314 -14.07 6.32 26.43
N GLY A 315 -13.97 7.25 27.39
CA GLY A 315 -14.23 6.99 28.80
C GLY A 315 -13.19 6.08 29.46
N LEU A 316 -11.96 6.05 28.92
CA LEU A 316 -10.88 5.21 29.40
C LEU A 316 -9.93 5.99 30.34
N PRO A 317 -9.35 5.33 31.37
CA PRO A 317 -8.39 5.98 32.26
C PRO A 317 -7.03 6.15 31.58
N ALA A 318 -6.52 7.38 31.51
CA ALA A 318 -5.25 7.70 30.86
C ALA A 318 -3.99 7.37 31.69
N ALA A 319 -4.12 6.98 32.97
CA ALA A 319 -2.99 6.79 33.86
C ALA A 319 -1.92 5.78 33.37
N ARG A 320 -2.31 4.80 32.56
CA ARG A 320 -1.42 3.81 31.95
C ARG A 320 -1.19 4.01 30.45
N ALA A 321 -1.62 5.11 29.88
CA ALA A 321 -1.41 5.40 28.46
C ALA A 321 0.07 5.40 28.07
N PRO A 322 1.01 5.96 28.85
CA PRO A 322 2.45 5.88 28.52
C PRO A 322 2.95 4.42 28.44
N GLN A 323 2.54 3.55 29.36
CA GLN A 323 2.93 2.13 29.35
C GLN A 323 2.32 1.41 28.13
N PHE A 324 1.06 1.71 27.81
CA PHE A 324 0.38 1.12 26.67
C PHE A 324 1.04 1.51 25.34
N LEU A 325 1.35 2.79 25.13
CA LEU A 325 2.06 3.25 23.93
C LEU A 325 3.48 2.69 23.84
N ALA A 326 4.21 2.61 24.97
CA ALA A 326 5.54 1.98 25.02
C ALA A 326 5.49 0.49 24.62
N LEU A 327 4.44 -0.22 25.08
CA LEU A 327 4.20 -1.60 24.66
C LEU A 327 3.89 -1.70 23.17
N HIS A 328 3.01 -0.84 22.64
CA HIS A 328 2.68 -0.79 21.22
C HIS A 328 3.92 -0.59 20.36
N ARG A 329 4.73 0.42 20.66
CA ARG A 329 6.01 0.70 19.96
C ARG A 329 6.98 -0.49 20.05
N ALA A 330 7.10 -1.14 21.21
CA ALA A 330 7.94 -2.31 21.36
C ALA A 330 7.44 -3.52 20.54
N MET A 331 6.13 -3.65 20.35
CA MET A 331 5.54 -4.71 19.51
C MET A 331 5.75 -4.45 18.02
N GLN A 332 5.83 -3.19 17.57
CA GLN A 332 6.17 -2.86 16.18
C GLN A 332 7.54 -3.42 15.77
N ASP A 333 8.52 -3.44 16.69
CA ASP A 333 9.86 -4.02 16.46
C ASP A 333 9.82 -5.54 16.20
N LEU A 334 8.70 -6.21 16.47
CA LEU A 334 8.47 -7.63 16.15
C LEU A 334 7.94 -7.87 14.73
N ALA A 335 7.66 -6.83 13.96
CA ALA A 335 7.04 -6.95 12.62
C ALA A 335 7.81 -7.90 11.70
N GLY A 336 9.14 -7.87 11.72
CA GLY A 336 9.99 -8.74 10.92
C GLY A 336 9.85 -10.24 11.24
N ALA A 337 9.46 -10.61 12.46
CA ALA A 337 9.19 -12.00 12.83
C ALA A 337 8.03 -12.58 12.01
N ARG A 338 7.02 -11.76 11.67
CA ARG A 338 5.90 -12.15 10.82
C ARG A 338 6.36 -12.58 9.42
N PHE A 339 7.39 -11.95 8.88
CA PHE A 339 7.92 -12.28 7.55
C PHE A 339 8.59 -13.65 7.56
N THR A 340 9.40 -13.94 8.58
CA THR A 340 10.04 -15.26 8.75
C THR A 340 9.00 -16.36 8.95
N ILE A 341 7.98 -16.12 9.78
CA ILE A 341 6.88 -17.09 9.99
C ILE A 341 6.11 -17.33 8.70
N ALA A 342 5.78 -16.25 7.96
CA ALA A 342 5.06 -16.36 6.69
C ALA A 342 5.90 -17.14 5.64
N ALA A 343 7.20 -16.85 5.55
CA ALA A 343 8.11 -17.56 4.65
C ALA A 343 8.21 -19.04 5.01
N ASP A 344 8.43 -19.38 6.29
CA ASP A 344 8.50 -20.79 6.73
C ASP A 344 7.21 -21.53 6.46
N TYR A 345 6.07 -20.90 6.63
CA TYR A 345 4.77 -21.49 6.39
C TYR A 345 4.46 -21.67 4.91
N LEU A 346 4.61 -20.63 4.10
CA LEU A 346 4.28 -20.64 2.67
C LEU A 346 5.24 -21.51 1.85
N ASP A 347 6.50 -21.61 2.27
CA ASP A 347 7.52 -22.50 1.67
C ASP A 347 7.40 -23.96 2.17
N GLY A 348 6.44 -24.25 3.08
CA GLY A 348 6.17 -25.60 3.57
C GLY A 348 7.17 -26.12 4.60
N ARG A 349 8.04 -25.27 5.18
CA ARG A 349 8.97 -25.65 6.25
C ARG A 349 8.26 -25.92 7.58
N ILE A 350 7.13 -25.26 7.81
CA ILE A 350 6.25 -25.47 8.98
C ILE A 350 4.79 -25.62 8.55
N GLY A 351 4.02 -26.36 9.32
CA GLY A 351 2.57 -26.46 9.12
C GLY A 351 1.81 -25.31 9.80
N ARG A 352 0.51 -25.16 9.46
CA ARG A 352 -0.39 -24.09 9.96
C ARG A 352 -0.39 -23.99 11.49
N ALA A 353 -0.55 -25.10 12.20
CA ALA A 353 -0.58 -25.09 13.68
C ALA A 353 0.72 -24.49 14.28
N ARG A 354 1.87 -24.80 13.70
CA ARG A 354 3.16 -24.23 14.12
C ARG A 354 3.26 -22.74 13.76
N ALA A 355 2.76 -22.33 12.61
CA ALA A 355 2.69 -20.91 12.23
C ALA A 355 1.84 -20.09 13.24
N VAL A 356 0.68 -20.62 13.66
CA VAL A 356 -0.17 -20.01 14.69
C VAL A 356 0.55 -19.91 16.04
N GLU A 357 1.22 -21.01 16.47
CA GLU A 357 1.99 -21.01 17.71
C GLU A 357 3.13 -19.97 17.70
N LEU A 358 3.88 -19.90 16.61
CA LEU A 358 4.96 -18.91 16.44
C LEU A 358 4.43 -17.47 16.38
N THR A 359 3.29 -17.27 15.72
CA THR A 359 2.61 -15.97 15.67
C THR A 359 2.16 -15.54 17.08
N ARG A 360 1.61 -16.44 17.89
CA ARG A 360 1.31 -16.14 19.30
C ARG A 360 2.57 -15.70 20.06
N LYS A 361 3.67 -16.44 19.89
CA LYS A 361 4.93 -16.15 20.61
C LYS A 361 5.58 -14.84 20.16
N TYR A 362 5.74 -14.64 18.84
CA TYR A 362 6.57 -13.56 18.29
C TYR A 362 5.79 -12.32 17.85
N GLN A 363 4.44 -12.41 17.73
CA GLN A 363 3.58 -11.24 17.53
C GLN A 363 2.78 -10.89 18.78
N LEU A 364 2.90 -11.71 19.85
CA LEU A 364 2.20 -11.56 21.12
C LEU A 364 0.67 -11.46 20.97
N TYR A 365 0.14 -12.24 20.03
CA TYR A 365 -1.28 -12.26 19.75
C TYR A 365 -2.01 -13.30 20.60
N SER A 366 -3.27 -13.01 20.96
CA SER A 366 -4.20 -14.03 21.47
C SER A 366 -4.38 -15.15 20.44
N ALA A 367 -4.89 -16.30 20.86
CA ALA A 367 -5.12 -17.43 19.97
C ALA A 367 -5.98 -17.03 18.74
N VAL A 368 -7.07 -16.28 18.98
CA VAL A 368 -7.98 -15.82 17.91
C VAL A 368 -7.28 -14.84 16.95
N ARG A 369 -6.48 -13.91 17.46
CA ARG A 369 -5.74 -12.96 16.63
C ARG A 369 -4.63 -13.65 15.82
N ALA A 370 -3.98 -14.66 16.39
CA ALA A 370 -2.95 -15.43 15.68
C ALA A 370 -3.56 -16.27 14.53
N GLU A 371 -4.71 -16.91 14.77
CA GLU A 371 -5.46 -17.62 13.71
C GLU A 371 -5.86 -16.66 12.57
N LYS A 372 -6.40 -15.47 12.88
CA LYS A 372 -6.72 -14.45 11.88
C LYS A 372 -5.46 -13.97 11.13
N SER A 373 -4.33 -13.82 11.81
CA SER A 373 -3.06 -13.42 11.18
C SER A 373 -2.54 -14.48 10.20
N VAL A 374 -2.63 -15.76 10.54
CA VAL A 374 -2.24 -16.85 9.63
C VAL A 374 -3.24 -16.98 8.48
N ALA A 375 -4.55 -16.79 8.73
CA ALA A 375 -5.55 -16.73 7.65
C ALA A 375 -5.30 -15.56 6.69
N PHE A 376 -4.82 -14.42 7.17
CA PHE A 376 -4.36 -13.32 6.33
C PHE A 376 -3.17 -13.73 5.46
N ILE A 377 -2.20 -14.48 6.01
CA ILE A 377 -1.06 -15.03 5.25
C ILE A 377 -1.55 -16.02 4.18
N ASP A 378 -2.54 -16.87 4.48
CA ASP A 378 -3.14 -17.77 3.49
C ASP A 378 -3.71 -17.00 2.28
N GLN A 379 -4.41 -15.90 2.53
CA GLN A 379 -5.08 -15.12 1.51
C GLN A 379 -4.12 -14.23 0.72
N TYR A 380 -3.25 -13.49 1.43
CA TYR A 380 -2.45 -12.40 0.84
C TYR A 380 -0.97 -12.76 0.65
N ARG A 381 -0.53 -13.88 1.20
CA ARG A 381 0.80 -14.46 1.01
C ARG A 381 1.93 -13.47 1.36
N SER A 382 2.85 -13.24 0.40
CA SER A 382 3.99 -12.33 0.58
C SER A 382 3.59 -10.84 0.74
N TYR A 383 2.33 -10.48 0.53
CA TYR A 383 1.82 -9.11 0.77
C TYR A 383 2.15 -8.59 2.19
N VAL A 384 2.30 -9.50 3.15
CA VAL A 384 2.60 -9.13 4.56
C VAL A 384 3.87 -8.29 4.73
N ILE A 385 4.82 -8.33 3.77
CA ILE A 385 6.04 -7.52 3.84
C ILE A 385 5.76 -6.03 3.67
N ASN A 386 4.69 -5.67 2.96
CA ASN A 386 4.38 -4.29 2.61
C ASN A 386 4.18 -3.40 3.85
N TYR A 387 3.66 -3.98 4.93
CA TYR A 387 3.39 -3.23 6.17
C TYR A 387 4.68 -2.82 6.90
N GLY A 388 5.51 -3.77 7.32
CA GLY A 388 6.70 -3.49 8.13
C GLY A 388 7.91 -3.09 7.27
N LEU A 389 8.28 -3.93 6.29
CA LEU A 389 9.41 -3.65 5.43
C LEU A 389 9.18 -2.41 4.56
N GLY A 390 7.94 -2.23 4.07
CA GLY A 390 7.56 -1.01 3.35
C GLY A 390 7.73 0.24 4.21
N MET A 391 7.30 0.18 5.48
CA MET A 391 7.50 1.27 6.44
C MET A 391 8.99 1.59 6.65
N ASP A 392 9.84 0.56 6.78
CA ASP A 392 11.28 0.74 6.98
C ASP A 392 11.93 1.45 5.77
N TYR A 393 11.55 1.08 4.55
CA TYR A 393 12.03 1.72 3.31
C TYR A 393 11.58 3.18 3.22
N VAL A 394 10.30 3.44 3.46
CA VAL A 394 9.75 4.81 3.42
C VAL A 394 10.39 5.68 4.50
N ARG A 395 10.56 5.14 5.73
CA ARG A 395 11.24 5.83 6.82
C ARG A 395 12.66 6.21 6.43
N ALA A 396 13.45 5.24 5.98
CA ALA A 396 14.85 5.48 5.59
C ALA A 396 14.93 6.56 4.49
N TYR A 397 14.07 6.49 3.49
CA TYR A 397 14.01 7.49 2.42
C TYR A 397 13.65 8.88 2.95
N VAL A 398 12.53 9.02 3.66
CA VAL A 398 12.05 10.33 4.14
C VAL A 398 13.02 10.94 5.14
N GLU A 399 13.56 10.14 6.06
CA GLU A 399 14.51 10.64 7.08
C GLU A 399 15.88 10.99 6.50
N SER A 400 16.26 10.47 5.33
CA SER A 400 17.49 10.85 4.64
C SER A 400 17.53 12.33 4.22
N PHE A 401 16.38 12.99 4.15
CA PHE A 401 16.29 14.44 3.87
C PHE A 401 16.58 15.32 5.11
N GLY A 402 16.88 14.71 6.25
CA GLY A 402 17.28 15.39 7.49
C GLY A 402 16.17 15.47 8.53
N GLU A 403 16.42 16.22 9.61
CA GLU A 403 15.54 16.26 10.78
C GLU A 403 14.40 17.31 10.66
N ALA A 404 14.52 18.29 9.76
CA ALA A 404 13.55 19.35 9.62
C ALA A 404 12.18 18.79 9.13
N PRO A 405 11.07 19.02 9.86
CA PRO A 405 9.75 18.50 9.51
C PRO A 405 9.34 18.84 8.08
N GLU A 406 9.60 20.08 7.63
CA GLU A 406 9.22 20.56 6.30
C GLU A 406 9.89 19.74 5.18
N ARG A 407 11.14 19.31 5.38
CA ARG A 407 11.87 18.47 4.41
C ARG A 407 11.30 17.06 4.37
N ARG A 408 10.99 16.49 5.54
CA ARG A 408 10.38 15.15 5.63
C ARG A 408 9.00 15.12 5.00
N TRP A 409 8.17 16.13 5.26
CA TRP A 409 6.86 16.24 4.64
C TRP A 409 6.94 16.47 3.13
N ALA A 410 7.87 17.29 2.65
CA ALA A 410 8.10 17.48 1.21
C ALA A 410 8.57 16.18 0.53
N ALA A 411 9.45 15.41 1.16
CA ALA A 411 9.86 14.10 0.68
C ALA A 411 8.68 13.12 0.64
N MET A 412 7.85 13.12 1.68
CA MET A 412 6.63 12.30 1.73
C MET A 412 5.64 12.70 0.62
N GLU A 413 5.35 13.99 0.44
CA GLU A 413 4.47 14.46 -0.66
C GLU A 413 5.01 14.04 -2.02
N SER A 414 6.32 14.18 -2.25
CA SER A 414 6.97 13.75 -3.50
C SER A 414 6.79 12.26 -3.75
N LEU A 415 6.93 11.44 -2.71
CA LEU A 415 6.72 10.00 -2.77
C LEU A 415 5.27 9.66 -3.10
N LEU A 416 4.30 10.31 -2.45
CA LEU A 416 2.87 10.06 -2.61
C LEU A 416 2.30 10.57 -3.94
N SER A 417 2.99 11.47 -4.64
CA SER A 417 2.49 12.15 -5.84
C SER A 417 3.22 11.78 -7.13
N GLY A 418 4.11 10.80 -7.10
CA GLY A 418 4.92 10.37 -8.23
C GLY A 418 4.76 8.89 -8.60
N PRO A 419 5.30 8.48 -9.78
CA PRO A 419 5.40 7.07 -10.16
C PRO A 419 6.53 6.39 -9.39
N THR A 420 6.39 6.29 -8.06
CA THR A 420 7.42 5.85 -7.15
C THR A 420 7.50 4.32 -7.10
N LEU A 421 8.71 3.79 -7.14
CA LEU A 421 9.03 2.38 -7.00
C LEU A 421 9.82 2.12 -5.70
N PRO A 422 9.80 0.89 -5.16
CA PRO A 422 10.63 0.54 -4.00
C PRO A 422 12.13 0.77 -4.22
N SER A 423 12.61 0.61 -5.46
CA SER A 423 14.02 0.92 -5.84
C SER A 423 14.38 2.40 -5.67
N ASP A 424 13.41 3.31 -5.76
CA ASP A 424 13.63 4.74 -5.56
C ASP A 424 13.85 5.10 -4.07
N LEU A 425 13.50 4.19 -3.16
CA LEU A 425 13.59 4.38 -1.71
C LEU A 425 14.90 3.84 -1.11
N VAL A 426 15.73 3.18 -1.92
CA VAL A 426 17.02 2.66 -1.46
C VAL A 426 17.97 3.83 -1.26
N VAL A 427 18.29 4.11 0.00
CA VAL A 427 19.27 5.14 0.37
C VAL A 427 20.67 4.54 0.25
N PRO A 428 21.62 5.19 -0.47
CA PRO A 428 22.99 4.69 -0.66
C PRO A 428 23.78 4.51 0.64
#